data_dcbd840c17c2da8cc9dd537e11091b97
#
_entry.id   dcbd840c17c2da8cc9dd537e11091b97
#
_cell.length_a   1.000
_cell.length_b   1.000
_cell.length_c   1.000
_cell.angle_alpha   90.00
_cell.angle_beta   90.00
_cell.angle_gamma   90.00
#
_symmetry.space_group_name_H-M   'P 1'
#
loop_
_entity.id
_entity.type
_entity.pdbx_description
1 polymer ?
#
loop_
_entity_poly.entity_id
_entity_poly.type
_entity_poly.pdbx_seq_one_letter_code
_entity_poly.pdbx_strand_id
1 'polypeptide(L)'
;MRRSSPNLNSLWASLLVEELIRNGADHFCIASGFRCAPLAIAVAENPKAKSTIHYDERGLAFYALGLARATGRPAVVVNTSGTAVANGWPAAVEAAMERIPLLFLTADRPPELRHAAANQTIDQVKIFGDYVRWFVDLPCPSLSVPPEMVLTTVDQAVYRSRGARGGPVHVNCMYRDPLVPESEDKDFSDYLKSVNSWLETEKPYTEYALSKPACGPDTIEKLSGLVKQAERGLVIVGRLCGHIERLAVSGLIQTLGWPVCADVTSGLRLGEGAKDVISPSDILVTHEAFAEKHCPDVVLHLGGRFVSKHLAAFVRNCD
;
A
#
# COMPACT_ATOMS: atom_id res chain seq x y z
N MET A 1 20.27 13.93 9.08
CA MET A 1 20.96 13.36 7.90
C MET A 1 22.31 14.04 7.70
N ARG A 2 23.35 13.33 7.23
CA ARG A 2 24.70 13.91 6.99
C ARG A 2 24.74 14.66 5.66
N ARG A 3 25.57 15.68 5.55
CA ARG A 3 25.82 16.43 4.29
C ARG A 3 26.95 15.81 3.46
N SER A 4 27.66 14.84 4.01
CA SER A 4 28.66 14.05 3.33
C SER A 4 28.14 12.64 3.03
N SER A 5 28.60 12.07 1.94
CA SER A 5 28.23 10.72 1.50
C SER A 5 29.35 10.12 0.66
N PRO A 6 29.55 8.79 0.68
CA PRO A 6 30.60 8.13 -0.11
C PRO A 6 30.49 8.42 -1.62
N ASN A 7 29.29 8.50 -2.14
CA ASN A 7 29.01 8.86 -3.53
C ASN A 7 27.58 9.38 -3.70
N LEU A 8 27.24 9.83 -4.90
CA LEU A 8 25.94 10.41 -5.19
C LEU A 8 24.81 9.36 -5.15
N ASN A 9 25.07 8.09 -5.48
CA ASN A 9 24.10 7.00 -5.35
C ASN A 9 23.70 6.77 -3.89
N SER A 10 24.70 6.74 -3.00
CA SER A 10 24.48 6.62 -1.55
C SER A 10 23.70 7.80 -0.99
N LEU A 11 23.99 9.02 -1.46
CA LEU A 11 23.25 10.21 -1.06
C LEU A 11 21.79 10.13 -1.47
N TRP A 12 21.49 9.83 -2.74
CA TRP A 12 20.11 9.74 -3.21
C TRP A 12 19.33 8.61 -2.53
N ALA A 13 19.98 7.46 -2.34
CA ALA A 13 19.37 6.37 -1.60
C ALA A 13 19.01 6.78 -0.15
N SER A 14 19.91 7.52 0.51
CA SER A 14 19.66 8.05 1.86
C SER A 14 18.54 9.08 1.88
N LEU A 15 18.40 9.96 0.86
CA LEU A 15 17.30 10.89 0.71
C LEU A 15 15.95 10.13 0.55
N LEU A 16 15.92 9.12 -0.33
CA LEU A 16 14.74 8.28 -0.56
C LEU A 16 14.29 7.57 0.71
N VAL A 17 15.22 6.92 1.41
CA VAL A 17 14.93 6.15 2.63
C VAL A 17 14.47 7.06 3.77
N GLU A 18 15.16 8.16 4.00
CA GLU A 18 14.79 9.11 5.06
C GLU A 18 13.40 9.71 4.80
N GLU A 19 13.11 10.11 3.56
CA GLU A 19 11.81 10.70 3.22
C GLU A 19 10.67 9.68 3.30
N LEU A 20 10.91 8.42 2.91
CA LEU A 20 9.95 7.32 3.12
C LEU A 20 9.60 7.16 4.60
N ILE A 21 10.61 7.17 5.47
CA ILE A 21 10.44 7.06 6.93
C ILE A 21 9.64 8.24 7.48
N ARG A 22 9.94 9.47 7.08
CA ARG A 22 9.23 10.69 7.50
C ARG A 22 7.76 10.66 7.09
N ASN A 23 7.46 10.04 5.96
CA ASN A 23 6.09 9.80 5.48
C ASN A 23 5.41 8.57 6.11
N GLY A 24 6.07 7.89 7.06
CA GLY A 24 5.53 6.77 7.81
C GLY A 24 5.65 5.41 7.10
N ALA A 25 6.45 5.31 6.04
CA ALA A 25 6.84 4.06 5.39
C ALA A 25 8.21 3.61 5.92
N ASP A 26 8.24 3.14 7.16
CA ASP A 26 9.46 2.83 7.91
C ASP A 26 9.88 1.34 7.87
N HIS A 27 9.11 0.48 7.20
CA HIS A 27 9.41 -0.94 7.10
C HIS A 27 9.78 -1.35 5.68
N PHE A 28 11.02 -1.79 5.51
CA PHE A 28 11.63 -2.16 4.24
C PHE A 28 11.77 -3.69 4.16
N CYS A 29 11.13 -4.28 3.18
CA CYS A 29 11.24 -5.70 2.85
C CYS A 29 12.23 -5.85 1.70
N ILE A 30 13.39 -6.48 1.94
CA ILE A 30 14.54 -6.43 1.02
C ILE A 30 14.84 -7.84 0.49
N ALA A 31 14.78 -8.02 -0.83
CA ALA A 31 15.43 -9.11 -1.54
C ALA A 31 16.72 -8.57 -2.15
N SER A 32 17.85 -8.92 -1.54
CA SER A 32 19.12 -8.33 -1.84
C SER A 32 19.68 -8.73 -3.20
N GLY A 33 20.36 -7.81 -3.85
CA GLY A 33 21.14 -8.02 -5.04
C GLY A 33 22.05 -6.82 -5.28
N PHE A 34 23.08 -6.96 -6.10
CA PHE A 34 24.12 -5.94 -6.19
C PHE A 34 23.59 -4.57 -6.68
N ARG A 35 22.62 -4.55 -7.62
CA ARG A 35 22.07 -3.29 -8.15
C ARG A 35 21.29 -2.47 -7.11
N CYS A 36 20.68 -3.12 -6.11
CA CYS A 36 19.98 -2.42 -5.03
C CYS A 36 20.87 -2.12 -3.81
N ALA A 37 22.19 -2.34 -3.89
CA ALA A 37 23.12 -2.07 -2.78
C ALA A 37 23.00 -0.64 -2.22
N PRO A 38 22.88 0.43 -3.03
CA PRO A 38 22.71 1.78 -2.48
C PRO A 38 21.50 1.88 -1.55
N LEU A 39 20.35 1.32 -1.95
CA LEU A 39 19.11 1.32 -1.15
C LEU A 39 19.24 0.46 0.11
N ALA A 40 19.79 -0.75 -0.03
CA ALA A 40 19.94 -1.68 1.09
C ALA A 40 20.88 -1.12 2.17
N ILE A 41 21.98 -0.48 1.76
CA ILE A 41 22.92 0.17 2.67
C ILE A 41 22.26 1.38 3.36
N ALA A 42 21.55 2.24 2.60
CA ALA A 42 20.85 3.38 3.17
C ALA A 42 19.80 2.96 4.23
N VAL A 43 19.10 1.84 4.00
CA VAL A 43 18.18 1.26 5.00
C VAL A 43 18.93 0.76 6.23
N ALA A 44 20.05 0.04 6.04
CA ALA A 44 20.84 -0.51 7.14
C ALA A 44 21.48 0.59 8.01
N GLU A 45 21.84 1.72 7.43
CA GLU A 45 22.47 2.85 8.13
C GLU A 45 21.46 3.78 8.82
N ASN A 46 20.15 3.68 8.48
CA ASN A 46 19.15 4.55 9.08
C ASN A 46 18.55 3.89 10.36
N PRO A 47 18.79 4.46 11.55
CA PRO A 47 18.37 3.85 12.82
C PRO A 47 16.84 3.80 13.01
N LYS A 48 16.09 4.56 12.21
CA LYS A 48 14.60 4.56 12.25
C LYS A 48 14.00 3.52 11.29
N ALA A 49 14.80 2.96 10.38
CA ALA A 49 14.36 1.94 9.44
C ALA A 49 14.20 0.58 10.12
N LYS A 50 13.11 -0.10 9.82
CA LYS A 50 12.91 -1.51 10.14
C LYS A 50 13.09 -2.31 8.86
N SER A 51 13.82 -3.40 8.90
CA SER A 51 14.06 -4.22 7.72
C SER A 51 13.74 -5.69 7.95
N THR A 52 13.24 -6.33 6.89
CA THR A 52 13.08 -7.78 6.79
C THR A 52 13.76 -8.24 5.51
N ILE A 53 14.66 -9.21 5.61
CA ILE A 53 15.37 -9.76 4.46
C ILE A 53 14.76 -11.11 4.10
N HIS A 54 14.55 -11.34 2.79
CA HIS A 54 14.03 -12.58 2.26
C HIS A 54 14.73 -12.93 0.94
N TYR A 55 14.90 -14.22 0.67
CA TYR A 55 15.63 -14.68 -0.53
C TYR A 55 14.77 -14.78 -1.79
N ASP A 56 13.45 -14.96 -1.62
CA ASP A 56 12.49 -15.06 -2.72
C ASP A 56 11.69 -13.77 -2.82
N GLU A 57 11.74 -13.09 -3.96
CA GLU A 57 11.12 -11.78 -4.16
C GLU A 57 9.59 -11.87 -4.16
N ARG A 58 9.01 -12.98 -4.63
CA ARG A 58 7.56 -13.19 -4.61
C ARG A 58 7.08 -13.37 -3.17
N GLY A 59 7.74 -14.21 -2.39
CA GLY A 59 7.44 -14.39 -0.97
C GLY A 59 7.60 -13.09 -0.19
N LEU A 60 8.66 -12.33 -0.47
CA LEU A 60 8.90 -11.02 0.12
C LEU A 60 7.78 -10.02 -0.17
N ALA A 61 7.34 -9.93 -1.42
CA ALA A 61 6.29 -9.00 -1.82
C ALA A 61 4.95 -9.32 -1.13
N PHE A 62 4.61 -10.61 -0.97
CA PHE A 62 3.44 -11.03 -0.18
C PHE A 62 3.60 -10.80 1.32
N TYR A 63 4.81 -10.96 1.85
CA TYR A 63 5.10 -10.59 3.25
C TYR A 63 4.87 -9.09 3.48
N ALA A 64 5.41 -8.24 2.60
CA ALA A 64 5.20 -6.80 2.65
C ALA A 64 3.72 -6.41 2.53
N LEU A 65 2.98 -7.07 1.65
CA LEU A 65 1.54 -6.90 1.50
C LEU A 65 0.80 -7.25 2.81
N GLY A 66 1.12 -8.39 3.42
CA GLY A 66 0.56 -8.81 4.70
C GLY A 66 0.85 -7.82 5.82
N LEU A 67 2.09 -7.32 5.88
CA LEU A 67 2.51 -6.30 6.84
C LEU A 67 1.74 -4.98 6.67
N ALA A 68 1.65 -4.49 5.43
CA ALA A 68 0.90 -3.25 5.13
C ALA A 68 -0.59 -3.41 5.48
N ARG A 69 -1.18 -4.57 5.19
CA ARG A 69 -2.56 -4.90 5.55
C ARG A 69 -2.79 -4.91 7.07
N ALA A 70 -1.89 -5.55 7.81
CA ALA A 70 -2.01 -5.68 9.27
C ALA A 70 -1.81 -4.35 10.00
N THR A 71 -0.89 -3.51 9.52
CA THR A 71 -0.53 -2.24 10.16
C THR A 71 -1.33 -1.05 9.67
N GLY A 72 -1.92 -1.13 8.48
CA GLY A 72 -2.51 0.02 7.77
C GLY A 72 -1.49 1.06 7.30
N ARG A 73 -0.18 0.75 7.39
CA ARG A 73 0.93 1.62 7.00
C ARG A 73 1.57 1.13 5.70
N PRO A 74 2.12 2.01 4.88
CA PRO A 74 2.85 1.59 3.69
C PRO A 74 4.04 0.71 4.05
N ALA A 75 4.20 -0.42 3.34
CA ALA A 75 5.39 -1.25 3.38
C ALA A 75 6.17 -1.08 2.07
N VAL A 76 7.51 -1.09 2.16
CA VAL A 76 8.40 -0.86 1.02
C VAL A 76 9.07 -2.17 0.62
N VAL A 77 8.89 -2.57 -0.64
CA VAL A 77 9.60 -3.71 -1.25
C VAL A 77 10.81 -3.18 -1.98
N VAL A 78 11.99 -3.61 -1.58
CA VAL A 78 13.26 -3.26 -2.24
C VAL A 78 13.82 -4.52 -2.87
N ASN A 79 14.03 -4.50 -4.18
CA ASN A 79 14.66 -5.60 -4.90
C ASN A 79 15.66 -5.11 -5.96
N THR A 80 16.48 -6.04 -6.41
CA THR A 80 17.43 -5.81 -7.51
C THR A 80 16.69 -5.78 -8.85
N SER A 81 17.42 -5.55 -9.94
CA SER A 81 16.88 -5.46 -11.29
C SER A 81 16.60 -6.84 -11.92
N GLY A 82 15.93 -6.83 -13.04
CA GLY A 82 15.62 -8.02 -13.84
C GLY A 82 14.36 -8.74 -13.36
N THR A 83 14.32 -10.06 -13.46
CA THR A 83 13.15 -10.88 -13.08
C THR A 83 12.77 -10.78 -11.61
N ALA A 84 13.65 -10.28 -10.75
CA ALA A 84 13.36 -9.93 -9.36
C ALA A 84 12.14 -9.00 -9.25
N VAL A 85 12.05 -8.01 -10.15
CA VAL A 85 10.92 -7.08 -10.20
C VAL A 85 9.64 -7.78 -10.63
N ALA A 86 9.73 -8.64 -11.66
CA ALA A 86 8.60 -9.40 -12.18
C ALA A 86 7.97 -10.32 -11.13
N ASN A 87 8.75 -10.87 -10.20
CA ASN A 87 8.28 -11.69 -9.09
C ASN A 87 7.35 -10.94 -8.13
N GLY A 88 7.41 -9.61 -8.07
CA GLY A 88 6.50 -8.77 -7.30
C GLY A 88 5.09 -8.64 -7.90
N TRP A 89 4.90 -9.06 -9.15
CA TRP A 89 3.65 -8.85 -9.89
C TRP A 89 2.40 -9.43 -9.22
N PRO A 90 2.37 -10.67 -8.73
CA PRO A 90 1.19 -11.21 -8.06
C PRO A 90 0.78 -10.41 -6.83
N ALA A 91 1.74 -9.96 -6.03
CA ALA A 91 1.46 -9.12 -4.86
C ALA A 91 0.99 -7.71 -5.25
N ALA A 92 1.51 -7.14 -6.36
CA ALA A 92 1.03 -5.87 -6.89
C ALA A 92 -0.44 -5.95 -7.31
N VAL A 93 -0.84 -7.02 -7.99
CA VAL A 93 -2.25 -7.27 -8.37
C VAL A 93 -3.14 -7.34 -7.13
N GLU A 94 -2.76 -8.15 -6.13
CA GLU A 94 -3.53 -8.30 -4.89
C GLU A 94 -3.61 -6.97 -4.13
N ALA A 95 -2.49 -6.24 -4.02
CA ALA A 95 -2.46 -4.92 -3.38
C ALA A 95 -3.37 -3.91 -4.09
N ALA A 96 -3.44 -3.96 -5.42
CA ALA A 96 -4.31 -3.08 -6.20
C ALA A 96 -5.79 -3.38 -5.96
N MET A 97 -6.17 -4.66 -5.96
CA MET A 97 -7.54 -5.11 -5.74
C MET A 97 -8.02 -4.83 -4.32
N GLU A 98 -7.14 -4.96 -3.35
CA GLU A 98 -7.42 -4.78 -1.94
C GLU A 98 -7.06 -3.37 -1.41
N ARG A 99 -6.58 -2.47 -2.28
CA ARG A 99 -6.19 -1.09 -1.93
C ARG A 99 -5.18 -1.03 -0.79
N ILE A 100 -4.22 -1.97 -0.78
CA ILE A 100 -3.19 -2.04 0.25
C ILE A 100 -2.02 -1.14 -0.16
N PRO A 101 -1.54 -0.24 0.73
CA PRO A 101 -0.44 0.64 0.43
C PRO A 101 0.88 -0.14 0.36
N LEU A 102 1.36 -0.42 -0.84
CA LEU A 102 2.59 -1.15 -1.09
C LEU A 102 3.48 -0.32 -2.02
N LEU A 103 4.73 -0.09 -1.63
CA LEU A 103 5.69 0.68 -2.41
C LEU A 103 6.76 -0.25 -2.98
N PHE A 104 6.81 -0.41 -4.29
CA PHE A 104 7.89 -1.10 -4.97
C PHE A 104 9.00 -0.10 -5.29
N LEU A 105 10.12 -0.21 -4.59
CA LEU A 105 11.34 0.57 -4.81
C LEU A 105 12.37 -0.35 -5.48
N THR A 106 12.34 -0.39 -6.81
CA THR A 106 13.08 -1.35 -7.61
C THR A 106 14.36 -0.73 -8.16
N ALA A 107 15.49 -1.40 -7.96
CA ALA A 107 16.73 -0.96 -8.58
C ALA A 107 16.78 -1.35 -10.06
N ASP A 108 17.36 -0.48 -10.90
CA ASP A 108 17.47 -0.73 -12.35
C ASP A 108 18.85 -0.32 -12.88
N ARG A 109 19.16 -0.80 -14.08
CA ARG A 109 20.30 -0.35 -14.87
C ARG A 109 20.03 1.05 -15.42
N PRO A 110 21.10 1.83 -15.66
CA PRO A 110 20.99 3.12 -16.31
C PRO A 110 20.52 2.96 -17.77
N PRO A 111 20.00 4.03 -18.39
CA PRO A 111 19.38 3.97 -19.74
C PRO A 111 20.31 3.41 -20.81
N GLU A 112 21.60 3.67 -20.74
CA GLU A 112 22.60 3.19 -21.68
C GLU A 112 22.82 1.66 -21.66
N LEU A 113 22.36 0.99 -20.62
CA LEU A 113 22.41 -0.48 -20.49
C LEU A 113 21.06 -1.14 -20.80
N ARG A 114 19.98 -0.37 -20.98
CA ARG A 114 18.70 -0.90 -21.44
C ARG A 114 18.79 -1.27 -22.91
N HIS A 115 18.20 -2.39 -23.30
CA HIS A 115 18.24 -2.93 -24.67
C HIS A 115 19.64 -3.20 -25.25
N ALA A 116 20.68 -3.20 -24.40
CA ALA A 116 22.07 -3.44 -24.76
C ALA A 116 22.53 -4.88 -24.46
N ALA A 117 21.62 -5.83 -24.26
CA ALA A 117 21.90 -7.20 -23.82
C ALA A 117 22.74 -7.28 -22.52
N ALA A 118 22.66 -6.25 -21.68
CA ALA A 118 23.36 -6.23 -20.41
C ALA A 118 22.80 -7.33 -19.48
N ASN A 119 23.69 -7.92 -18.69
CA ASN A 119 23.32 -9.01 -17.77
C ASN A 119 22.24 -8.56 -16.77
N GLN A 120 21.24 -9.42 -16.52
CA GLN A 120 20.16 -9.22 -15.56
C GLN A 120 19.39 -7.89 -15.79
N THR A 121 19.11 -7.59 -17.04
CA THR A 121 18.41 -6.39 -17.50
C THR A 121 17.16 -6.76 -18.26
N ILE A 122 16.03 -6.20 -17.88
CA ILE A 122 14.75 -6.30 -18.58
C ILE A 122 14.16 -4.89 -18.70
N ASP A 123 13.10 -4.72 -19.46
CA ASP A 123 12.32 -3.47 -19.42
C ASP A 123 11.48 -3.44 -18.15
N GLN A 124 11.86 -2.59 -17.20
CA GLN A 124 11.15 -2.38 -15.93
C GLN A 124 10.16 -1.22 -16.00
N VAL A 125 10.16 -0.47 -17.11
CA VAL A 125 9.29 0.69 -17.26
C VAL A 125 7.84 0.23 -17.30
N LYS A 126 7.06 0.68 -16.30
CA LYS A 126 5.65 0.31 -16.15
C LYS A 126 5.38 -1.22 -16.11
N ILE A 127 6.33 -2.01 -15.64
CA ILE A 127 6.21 -3.48 -15.62
C ILE A 127 4.96 -3.96 -14.89
N PHE A 128 4.44 -3.23 -13.90
CA PHE A 128 3.20 -3.57 -13.18
C PHE A 128 1.92 -3.06 -13.88
N GLY A 129 2.03 -2.43 -15.06
CA GLY A 129 0.90 -1.94 -15.84
C GLY A 129 -0.04 -1.04 -15.04
N ASP A 130 -1.36 -1.24 -15.24
CA ASP A 130 -2.42 -0.43 -14.60
C ASP A 130 -2.72 -0.87 -13.15
N TYR A 131 -2.04 -1.87 -12.63
CA TYR A 131 -2.24 -2.30 -11.25
C TYR A 131 -1.61 -1.35 -10.23
N VAL A 132 -0.57 -0.57 -10.62
CA VAL A 132 -0.03 0.46 -9.74
C VAL A 132 -0.80 1.78 -9.85
N ARG A 133 -0.98 2.47 -8.75
CA ARG A 133 -1.64 3.79 -8.70
C ARG A 133 -0.79 4.89 -9.31
N TRP A 134 0.52 4.67 -9.33
CA TRP A 134 1.48 5.59 -9.92
C TRP A 134 2.77 4.84 -10.21
N PHE A 135 3.41 5.25 -11.28
CA PHE A 135 4.73 4.80 -11.68
C PHE A 135 5.63 6.02 -11.90
N VAL A 136 6.87 5.93 -11.47
CA VAL A 136 7.92 6.89 -11.80
C VAL A 136 9.23 6.16 -12.10
N ASP A 137 9.88 6.57 -13.18
CA ASP A 137 11.21 6.15 -13.58
C ASP A 137 12.18 7.24 -13.12
N LEU A 138 12.80 7.09 -11.95
CA LEU A 138 13.74 8.06 -11.42
C LEU A 138 15.00 8.10 -12.30
N PRO A 139 15.46 9.29 -12.70
CA PRO A 139 16.73 9.38 -13.42
C PRO A 139 17.88 8.84 -12.55
N CYS A 140 18.97 8.47 -13.21
CA CYS A 140 20.21 8.17 -12.47
C CYS A 140 20.62 9.37 -11.62
N PRO A 141 21.12 9.16 -10.39
CA PRO A 141 21.62 10.22 -9.55
C PRO A 141 22.57 11.16 -10.29
N SER A 142 22.26 12.45 -10.24
CA SER A 142 23.01 13.50 -10.93
C SER A 142 22.93 14.81 -10.15
N LEU A 143 24.02 15.57 -10.10
CA LEU A 143 24.05 16.91 -9.50
C LEU A 143 23.20 17.93 -10.29
N SER A 144 22.87 17.64 -11.54
CA SER A 144 21.99 18.49 -12.36
C SER A 144 20.52 18.33 -12.03
N VAL A 145 20.13 17.29 -11.28
CA VAL A 145 18.77 17.06 -10.82
C VAL A 145 18.66 17.54 -9.37
N PRO A 146 17.76 18.47 -9.04
CA PRO A 146 17.68 19.02 -7.70
C PRO A 146 17.22 17.97 -6.67
N PRO A 147 17.72 18.02 -5.42
CA PRO A 147 17.38 17.03 -4.38
C PRO A 147 15.90 17.06 -4.01
N GLU A 148 15.22 18.20 -4.18
CA GLU A 148 13.76 18.34 -3.98
C GLU A 148 12.96 17.38 -4.86
N MET A 149 13.44 17.08 -6.07
CA MET A 149 12.79 16.13 -6.97
C MET A 149 12.75 14.73 -6.36
N VAL A 150 13.82 14.32 -5.67
CA VAL A 150 13.87 13.03 -4.98
C VAL A 150 12.87 13.00 -3.83
N LEU A 151 12.85 14.05 -3.00
CA LEU A 151 11.96 14.16 -1.84
C LEU A 151 10.49 14.21 -2.25
N THR A 152 10.13 15.12 -3.17
CA THR A 152 8.74 15.25 -3.65
C THR A 152 8.25 14.00 -4.38
N THR A 153 9.13 13.25 -5.03
CA THR A 153 8.77 11.95 -5.62
C THR A 153 8.35 10.95 -4.56
N VAL A 154 9.07 10.89 -3.43
CA VAL A 154 8.71 10.02 -2.31
C VAL A 154 7.38 10.45 -1.68
N ASP A 155 7.22 11.76 -1.42
CA ASP A 155 5.98 12.31 -0.88
C ASP A 155 4.77 11.93 -1.73
N GLN A 156 4.88 12.11 -3.04
CA GLN A 156 3.86 11.71 -4.03
C GLN A 156 3.60 10.19 -4.00
N ALA A 157 4.67 9.37 -3.96
CA ALA A 157 4.54 7.92 -3.95
C ALA A 157 3.75 7.44 -2.73
N VAL A 158 4.09 7.95 -1.54
CA VAL A 158 3.39 7.61 -0.30
C VAL A 158 1.95 8.14 -0.32
N TYR A 159 1.74 9.39 -0.73
CA TYR A 159 0.39 9.96 -0.85
C TYR A 159 -0.52 9.11 -1.75
N ARG A 160 -0.04 8.73 -2.95
CA ARG A 160 -0.82 7.95 -3.91
C ARG A 160 -1.05 6.50 -3.48
N SER A 161 -0.17 5.96 -2.63
CA SER A 161 -0.36 4.63 -2.06
C SER A 161 -1.47 4.58 -1.01
N ARG A 162 -1.84 5.72 -0.43
CA ARG A 162 -2.77 5.86 0.71
C ARG A 162 -4.13 6.41 0.29
N GLY A 163 -5.07 6.46 1.24
CA GLY A 163 -6.40 7.03 1.04
C GLY A 163 -7.40 6.09 0.39
N ALA A 164 -8.59 6.60 0.09
CA ALA A 164 -9.73 5.81 -0.39
C ALA A 164 -9.47 5.10 -1.74
N ARG A 165 -8.59 5.64 -2.57
CA ARG A 165 -8.14 5.06 -3.85
C ARG A 165 -6.70 4.57 -3.80
N GLY A 166 -6.14 4.36 -2.62
CA GLY A 166 -4.79 3.86 -2.43
C GLY A 166 -4.52 2.50 -3.08
N GLY A 167 -3.29 2.03 -2.96
CA GLY A 167 -2.85 0.78 -3.55
C GLY A 167 -1.34 0.79 -3.83
N PRO A 168 -0.83 -0.14 -4.62
CA PRO A 168 0.60 -0.21 -4.88
C PRO A 168 1.08 0.94 -5.76
N VAL A 169 2.34 1.34 -5.54
CA VAL A 169 3.07 2.35 -6.31
C VAL A 169 4.43 1.78 -6.69
N HIS A 170 4.93 2.14 -7.86
CA HIS A 170 6.23 1.70 -8.36
C HIS A 170 7.18 2.90 -8.60
N VAL A 171 8.30 2.88 -7.91
CA VAL A 171 9.42 3.81 -8.09
C VAL A 171 10.60 3.01 -8.60
N ASN A 172 10.95 3.18 -9.86
CA ASN A 172 12.08 2.52 -10.49
C ASN A 172 13.34 3.40 -10.34
N CYS A 173 14.38 2.87 -9.72
CA CYS A 173 15.57 3.60 -9.31
C CYS A 173 16.78 3.14 -10.10
N MET A 174 17.22 3.95 -11.06
CA MET A 174 18.39 3.65 -11.87
C MET A 174 19.67 4.04 -11.16
N TYR A 175 20.66 3.14 -11.14
CA TYR A 175 21.99 3.41 -10.58
C TYR A 175 23.08 3.06 -11.57
N ARG A 176 24.05 3.99 -11.78
CA ARG A 176 25.33 3.74 -12.41
C ARG A 176 26.34 3.25 -11.38
N ASP A 177 27.39 2.59 -11.81
CA ASP A 177 28.51 2.29 -10.91
C ASP A 177 29.22 3.61 -10.47
N PRO A 178 29.77 3.68 -9.25
CA PRO A 178 29.91 2.63 -8.25
C PRO A 178 28.61 2.42 -7.45
N LEU A 179 28.23 1.15 -7.18
CA LEU A 179 27.02 0.80 -6.41
C LEU A 179 27.25 0.69 -4.92
N VAL A 180 28.52 0.56 -4.52
CA VAL A 180 28.94 0.46 -3.13
C VAL A 180 29.58 1.77 -2.67
N PRO A 181 29.63 2.04 -1.36
CA PRO A 181 30.33 3.19 -0.83
C PRO A 181 31.82 3.20 -1.27
N GLU A 182 32.30 4.37 -1.63
CA GLU A 182 33.72 4.62 -1.82
C GLU A 182 34.41 4.83 -0.46
N SER A 183 35.73 4.77 -0.41
CA SER A 183 36.49 4.82 0.85
C SER A 183 36.46 6.18 1.56
N GLU A 184 36.17 7.26 0.83
CA GLU A 184 36.12 8.62 1.36
C GLU A 184 34.79 9.27 1.08
N ASP A 185 34.23 9.94 2.08
CA ASP A 185 33.04 10.74 1.94
C ASP A 185 33.31 12.02 1.15
N LYS A 186 32.39 12.34 0.22
CA LYS A 186 32.38 13.60 -0.53
C LYS A 186 31.43 14.57 0.14
N ASP A 187 31.76 15.86 0.13
CA ASP A 187 30.87 16.91 0.61
C ASP A 187 29.82 17.29 -0.45
N PHE A 188 28.54 17.23 -0.08
CA PHE A 188 27.40 17.61 -0.88
C PHE A 188 26.63 18.81 -0.30
N SER A 189 27.26 19.62 0.56
CA SER A 189 26.62 20.76 1.22
C SER A 189 25.99 21.75 0.23
N ASP A 190 26.68 22.06 -0.87
CA ASP A 190 26.15 22.95 -1.90
C ASP A 190 24.95 22.35 -2.62
N TYR A 191 24.99 21.06 -2.95
CA TYR A 191 23.89 20.36 -3.58
C TYR A 191 22.64 20.29 -2.69
N LEU A 192 22.83 20.14 -1.38
CA LEU A 192 21.75 20.02 -0.40
C LEU A 192 21.29 21.39 0.15
N LYS A 193 21.85 22.50 -0.32
CA LYS A 193 21.54 23.84 0.21
C LYS A 193 20.05 24.22 0.08
N SER A 194 19.42 23.85 -1.00
CA SER A 194 18.00 24.13 -1.26
C SER A 194 17.02 23.37 -0.34
N VAL A 195 17.47 22.25 0.27
CA VAL A 195 16.70 21.44 1.20
C VAL A 195 17.16 21.57 2.66
N ASN A 196 17.89 22.65 3.00
CA ASN A 196 18.39 22.87 4.35
C ASN A 196 17.29 22.81 5.42
N SER A 197 16.15 23.45 5.20
CA SER A 197 15.04 23.43 6.14
C SER A 197 14.51 22.01 6.41
N TRP A 198 14.51 21.16 5.39
CA TRP A 198 14.16 19.74 5.54
C TRP A 198 15.23 18.98 6.36
N LEU A 199 16.53 19.26 6.15
CA LEU A 199 17.61 18.64 6.93
C LEU A 199 17.53 18.98 8.43
N GLU A 200 16.98 20.13 8.80
CA GLU A 200 16.85 20.62 10.18
C GLU A 200 15.58 20.15 10.88
N THR A 201 14.67 19.47 10.18
CA THR A 201 13.41 18.97 10.73
C THR A 201 13.33 17.44 10.62
N GLU A 202 12.29 16.86 11.22
CA GLU A 202 11.92 15.45 11.05
C GLU A 202 10.62 15.30 10.23
N LYS A 203 10.10 16.39 9.69
CA LYS A 203 8.88 16.39 8.87
C LYS A 203 9.19 15.98 7.43
N PRO A 204 8.20 15.41 6.71
CA PRO A 204 8.29 15.25 5.26
C PRO A 204 8.57 16.58 4.56
N TYR A 205 9.15 16.53 3.38
CA TYR A 205 9.40 17.73 2.56
C TYR A 205 8.09 18.35 2.09
N THR A 206 7.12 17.51 1.70
CA THR A 206 5.75 17.96 1.37
C THR A 206 4.73 17.15 2.17
N GLU A 207 3.87 17.83 2.91
CA GLU A 207 2.76 17.20 3.62
C GLU A 207 1.48 17.21 2.74
N TYR A 208 0.93 16.04 2.44
CA TYR A 208 -0.33 15.89 1.75
C TYR A 208 -1.48 15.58 2.70
N ALA A 209 -2.53 16.36 2.66
CA ALA A 209 -3.78 16.04 3.34
C ALA A 209 -4.53 14.93 2.58
N LEU A 210 -4.81 13.82 3.27
CA LEU A 210 -5.63 12.74 2.70
C LEU A 210 -7.10 13.13 2.76
N SER A 211 -7.75 13.16 1.61
CA SER A 211 -9.20 13.34 1.52
C SER A 211 -9.92 12.12 2.09
N LYS A 212 -10.91 12.37 2.96
CA LYS A 212 -11.85 11.33 3.43
C LYS A 212 -13.19 11.55 2.73
N PRO A 213 -13.68 10.58 1.93
CA PRO A 213 -15.02 10.65 1.37
C PRO A 213 -16.04 10.75 2.51
N ALA A 214 -16.99 11.65 2.37
CA ALA A 214 -18.14 11.76 3.28
C ALA A 214 -19.42 11.83 2.46
N CYS A 215 -20.49 11.22 2.97
CA CYS A 215 -21.82 11.36 2.38
C CYS A 215 -22.39 12.74 2.68
N GLY A 216 -23.02 13.36 1.67
CA GLY A 216 -23.79 14.58 1.88
C GLY A 216 -25.05 14.32 2.72
N PRO A 217 -25.62 15.37 3.37
CA PRO A 217 -26.82 15.25 4.20
C PRO A 217 -28.00 14.58 3.49
N ASP A 218 -28.29 14.98 2.25
CA ASP A 218 -29.40 14.42 1.43
C ASP A 218 -29.25 12.90 1.20
N THR A 219 -28.01 12.44 1.00
CA THR A 219 -27.74 11.00 0.84
C THR A 219 -27.98 10.26 2.15
N ILE A 220 -27.59 10.83 3.28
CA ILE A 220 -27.81 10.25 4.61
C ILE A 220 -29.31 10.19 4.92
N GLU A 221 -30.06 11.24 4.62
CA GLU A 221 -31.52 11.28 4.81
C GLU A 221 -32.21 10.20 3.99
N LYS A 222 -31.87 10.08 2.71
CA LYS A 222 -32.39 9.05 1.81
C LYS A 222 -32.11 7.64 2.33
N LEU A 223 -30.85 7.36 2.73
CA LEU A 223 -30.48 6.07 3.31
C LEU A 223 -31.22 5.78 4.62
N SER A 224 -31.36 6.78 5.49
CA SER A 224 -32.14 6.66 6.72
C SER A 224 -33.60 6.34 6.44
N GLY A 225 -34.19 6.92 5.40
CA GLY A 225 -35.55 6.62 4.96
C GLY A 225 -35.70 5.16 4.54
N LEU A 226 -34.80 4.64 3.71
CA LEU A 226 -34.81 3.24 3.28
C LEU A 226 -34.64 2.28 4.47
N VAL A 227 -33.73 2.58 5.38
CA VAL A 227 -33.50 1.76 6.58
C VAL A 227 -34.75 1.72 7.49
N LYS A 228 -35.45 2.84 7.67
CA LYS A 228 -36.66 2.92 8.50
C LYS A 228 -37.84 2.19 7.89
N GLN A 229 -37.89 2.06 6.58
CA GLN A 229 -38.99 1.37 5.86
C GLN A 229 -38.73 -0.13 5.71
N ALA A 230 -37.53 -0.61 5.96
CA ALA A 230 -37.19 -2.02 5.84
C ALA A 230 -37.95 -2.88 6.86
N GLU A 231 -38.62 -3.92 6.38
CA GLU A 231 -39.27 -4.94 7.21
C GLU A 231 -38.30 -6.10 7.50
N ARG A 232 -37.42 -6.40 6.57
CA ARG A 232 -36.47 -7.52 6.63
C ARG A 232 -35.10 -7.05 6.15
N GLY A 233 -34.43 -6.22 6.97
CA GLY A 233 -33.10 -5.73 6.66
C GLY A 233 -31.99 -6.78 6.86
N LEU A 234 -30.96 -6.74 6.03
CA LEU A 234 -29.73 -7.52 6.15
C LEU A 234 -28.52 -6.60 6.07
N VAL A 235 -27.57 -6.76 7.00
CA VAL A 235 -26.27 -6.12 6.90
C VAL A 235 -25.24 -7.09 6.35
N ILE A 236 -24.54 -6.69 5.30
CA ILE A 236 -23.36 -7.40 4.79
C ILE A 236 -22.14 -6.52 5.06
N VAL A 237 -21.14 -7.07 5.74
CA VAL A 237 -19.90 -6.37 6.01
C VAL A 237 -18.78 -7.01 5.23
N GLY A 238 -18.29 -6.30 4.23
CA GLY A 238 -17.10 -6.65 3.49
C GLY A 238 -15.82 -6.21 4.22
N ARG A 239 -14.71 -6.06 3.50
CA ARG A 239 -13.44 -5.65 4.09
C ARG A 239 -13.52 -4.26 4.72
N LEU A 240 -13.08 -4.15 5.97
CA LEU A 240 -12.91 -2.88 6.68
C LEU A 240 -11.42 -2.52 6.83
N CYS A 241 -11.13 -1.22 6.75
CA CYS A 241 -9.78 -0.67 6.83
C CYS A 241 -9.53 -0.03 8.20
N GLY A 242 -8.92 -0.81 9.11
CA GLY A 242 -8.48 -0.27 10.39
C GLY A 242 -9.52 -0.30 11.52
N HIS A 243 -9.06 0.06 12.71
CA HIS A 243 -9.83 -0.07 13.95
C HIS A 243 -11.02 0.90 14.03
N ILE A 244 -10.83 2.15 13.60
CA ILE A 244 -11.87 3.18 13.67
C ILE A 244 -13.09 2.81 12.82
N GLU A 245 -12.86 2.29 11.61
CA GLU A 245 -13.93 1.87 10.72
C GLU A 245 -14.70 0.67 11.32
N ARG A 246 -13.98 -0.30 11.91
CA ARG A 246 -14.62 -1.42 12.62
C ARG A 246 -15.49 -0.96 13.80
N LEU A 247 -15.03 -0.02 14.61
CA LEU A 247 -15.82 0.53 15.72
C LEU A 247 -17.08 1.22 15.21
N ALA A 248 -16.98 2.04 14.17
CA ALA A 248 -18.13 2.74 13.59
C ALA A 248 -19.16 1.77 13.02
N VAL A 249 -18.71 0.73 12.29
CA VAL A 249 -19.59 -0.31 11.74
C VAL A 249 -20.23 -1.13 12.85
N SER A 250 -19.49 -1.52 13.90
CA SER A 250 -20.07 -2.24 15.05
C SER A 250 -21.15 -1.42 15.76
N GLY A 251 -20.92 -0.12 15.97
CA GLY A 251 -21.97 0.75 16.57
C GLY A 251 -23.22 0.85 15.70
N LEU A 252 -23.06 0.94 14.37
CA LEU A 252 -24.20 0.95 13.45
C LEU A 252 -24.96 -0.37 13.46
N ILE A 253 -24.27 -1.51 13.45
CA ILE A 253 -24.86 -2.85 13.54
C ILE A 253 -25.72 -2.99 14.80
N GLN A 254 -25.21 -2.58 15.95
CA GLN A 254 -25.94 -2.63 17.22
C GLN A 254 -27.17 -1.72 17.22
N THR A 255 -27.07 -0.56 16.57
CA THR A 255 -28.21 0.36 16.45
C THR A 255 -29.32 -0.18 15.53
N LEU A 256 -28.94 -0.86 14.44
CA LEU A 256 -29.89 -1.43 13.49
C LEU A 256 -30.58 -2.69 14.02
N GLY A 257 -29.87 -3.54 14.76
CA GLY A 257 -30.33 -4.82 15.24
C GLY A 257 -30.70 -5.82 14.14
N TRP A 258 -30.21 -5.59 12.92
CA TRP A 258 -30.43 -6.47 11.77
C TRP A 258 -29.53 -7.68 11.79
N PRO A 259 -29.89 -8.81 11.14
CA PRO A 259 -28.95 -9.91 10.90
C PRO A 259 -27.71 -9.42 10.16
N VAL A 260 -26.54 -9.93 10.56
CA VAL A 260 -25.24 -9.50 10.01
C VAL A 260 -24.47 -10.66 9.42
N CYS A 261 -24.13 -10.57 8.14
CA CYS A 261 -23.21 -11.46 7.45
C CYS A 261 -21.87 -10.74 7.26
N ALA A 262 -20.84 -11.13 8.03
CA ALA A 262 -19.52 -10.52 7.95
C ALA A 262 -18.53 -11.40 7.17
N ASP A 263 -17.86 -10.79 6.20
CA ASP A 263 -16.78 -11.43 5.46
C ASP A 263 -15.58 -11.70 6.38
N VAL A 264 -14.75 -12.68 6.03
CA VAL A 264 -13.53 -13.01 6.78
C VAL A 264 -12.56 -11.82 6.86
N THR A 265 -12.59 -10.94 5.85
CA THR A 265 -11.73 -9.74 5.77
C THR A 265 -12.30 -8.53 6.51
N SER A 266 -13.51 -8.62 7.05
CA SER A 266 -14.15 -7.52 7.81
C SER A 266 -13.44 -7.22 9.14
N GLY A 267 -12.80 -8.24 9.73
CA GLY A 267 -12.26 -8.17 11.11
C GLY A 267 -13.32 -8.19 12.21
N LEU A 268 -14.60 -8.52 11.90
CA LEU A 268 -15.69 -8.59 12.86
C LEU A 268 -16.10 -10.02 13.24
N ARG A 269 -15.49 -11.04 12.65
CA ARG A 269 -15.82 -12.45 12.92
C ARG A 269 -15.21 -13.01 14.22
N LEU A 270 -14.29 -12.26 14.83
CA LEU A 270 -13.59 -12.64 16.06
C LEU A 270 -13.65 -11.50 17.09
N GLY A 271 -13.47 -11.84 18.35
CA GLY A 271 -13.51 -10.88 19.45
C GLY A 271 -14.93 -10.39 19.76
N GLU A 272 -15.06 -9.17 20.27
CA GLU A 272 -16.35 -8.60 20.70
C GLU A 272 -17.35 -8.43 19.57
N GLY A 273 -16.90 -8.18 18.33
CA GLY A 273 -17.76 -8.05 17.16
C GLY A 273 -18.45 -9.36 16.74
N ALA A 274 -17.91 -10.50 17.15
CA ALA A 274 -18.43 -11.81 16.73
C ALA A 274 -19.84 -12.12 17.26
N LYS A 275 -20.25 -11.55 18.39
CA LYS A 275 -21.58 -11.76 18.99
C LYS A 275 -22.73 -11.24 18.15
N ASP A 276 -22.47 -10.22 17.32
CA ASP A 276 -23.47 -9.57 16.47
C ASP A 276 -23.50 -10.16 15.04
N VAL A 277 -22.65 -11.16 14.75
CA VAL A 277 -22.45 -11.72 13.41
C VAL A 277 -22.97 -13.16 13.32
N ILE A 278 -23.67 -13.47 12.25
CA ILE A 278 -24.09 -14.84 11.91
C ILE A 278 -22.88 -15.58 11.32
N SER A 279 -22.12 -16.27 12.19
CA SER A 279 -20.89 -16.97 11.80
C SER A 279 -21.07 -18.00 10.67
N PRO A 280 -22.14 -18.87 10.68
CA PRO A 280 -22.40 -19.84 9.62
C PRO A 280 -23.17 -19.28 8.44
N SER A 281 -23.24 -17.97 8.24
CA SER A 281 -24.08 -17.32 7.21
C SER A 281 -23.85 -17.90 5.81
N ASP A 282 -22.61 -18.22 5.44
CA ASP A 282 -22.27 -18.77 4.13
C ASP A 282 -22.90 -20.15 3.87
N ILE A 283 -23.02 -20.97 4.92
CA ILE A 283 -23.65 -22.29 4.84
C ILE A 283 -25.18 -22.14 4.89
N LEU A 284 -25.70 -21.28 5.75
CA LEU A 284 -27.16 -21.11 5.91
C LEU A 284 -27.83 -20.67 4.61
N VAL A 285 -27.22 -19.75 3.86
CA VAL A 285 -27.78 -19.25 2.59
C VAL A 285 -27.71 -20.25 1.44
N THR A 286 -27.04 -21.39 1.60
CA THR A 286 -27.06 -22.48 0.61
C THR A 286 -28.26 -23.40 0.76
N HIS A 287 -28.97 -23.33 1.89
CA HIS A 287 -30.16 -24.12 2.12
C HIS A 287 -31.38 -23.39 1.52
N GLU A 288 -31.95 -23.93 0.47
CA GLU A 288 -32.98 -23.29 -0.37
C GLU A 288 -34.20 -22.79 0.45
N ALA A 289 -34.79 -23.63 1.26
CA ALA A 289 -35.93 -23.25 2.09
C ALA A 289 -35.62 -22.18 3.15
N PHE A 290 -34.35 -22.11 3.61
CA PHE A 290 -33.88 -21.03 4.49
C PHE A 290 -33.76 -19.73 3.72
N ALA A 291 -33.10 -19.79 2.55
CA ALA A 291 -32.88 -18.63 1.69
C ALA A 291 -34.19 -17.98 1.26
N GLU A 292 -35.15 -18.76 0.76
CA GLU A 292 -36.47 -18.29 0.37
C GLU A 292 -37.24 -17.62 1.53
N LYS A 293 -37.24 -18.24 2.71
CA LYS A 293 -37.92 -17.73 3.90
C LYS A 293 -37.35 -16.42 4.43
N HIS A 294 -36.02 -16.23 4.27
CA HIS A 294 -35.28 -15.14 4.91
C HIS A 294 -34.74 -14.10 3.90
N CYS A 295 -35.36 -14.00 2.73
CA CYS A 295 -35.00 -13.02 1.72
C CYS A 295 -35.18 -11.59 2.26
N PRO A 296 -34.14 -10.75 2.27
CA PRO A 296 -34.23 -9.37 2.74
C PRO A 296 -34.90 -8.48 1.68
N ASP A 297 -35.63 -7.46 2.15
CA ASP A 297 -36.15 -6.37 1.31
C ASP A 297 -35.17 -5.21 1.20
N VAL A 298 -34.25 -5.08 2.16
CA VAL A 298 -33.14 -4.10 2.13
C VAL A 298 -31.83 -4.75 2.54
N VAL A 299 -30.79 -4.58 1.72
CA VAL A 299 -29.43 -5.00 2.03
C VAL A 299 -28.55 -3.77 2.22
N LEU A 300 -27.97 -3.63 3.40
CA LEU A 300 -26.96 -2.62 3.68
C LEU A 300 -25.57 -3.23 3.58
N HIS A 301 -24.83 -2.91 2.51
CA HIS A 301 -23.46 -3.37 2.31
C HIS A 301 -22.48 -2.31 2.81
N LEU A 302 -21.70 -2.66 3.82
CA LEU A 302 -20.70 -1.80 4.45
C LEU A 302 -19.27 -2.28 4.13
N GLY A 303 -18.36 -1.35 3.91
CA GLY A 303 -16.96 -1.62 3.62
C GLY A 303 -16.68 -2.01 2.17
N GLY A 304 -15.57 -2.74 1.96
CA GLY A 304 -15.15 -3.22 0.65
C GLY A 304 -15.91 -4.47 0.19
N ARG A 305 -15.43 -5.12 -0.88
CA ARG A 305 -16.07 -6.34 -1.37
C ARG A 305 -16.00 -7.47 -0.34
N PHE A 306 -16.94 -8.39 -0.45
CA PHE A 306 -16.96 -9.67 0.25
C PHE A 306 -16.72 -10.81 -0.75
N VAL A 307 -16.18 -11.95 -0.27
CA VAL A 307 -15.70 -13.04 -1.13
C VAL A 307 -16.68 -14.20 -1.28
N SER A 308 -17.73 -14.29 -0.44
CA SER A 308 -18.69 -15.37 -0.47
C SER A 308 -19.53 -15.34 -1.75
N LYS A 309 -19.36 -16.36 -2.60
CA LYS A 309 -20.21 -16.58 -3.78
C LYS A 309 -21.65 -16.96 -3.43
N HIS A 310 -21.84 -17.66 -2.32
CA HIS A 310 -23.17 -18.10 -1.87
C HIS A 310 -23.97 -16.91 -1.37
N LEU A 311 -23.38 -16.05 -0.56
CA LEU A 311 -24.01 -14.82 -0.10
C LEU A 311 -24.34 -13.88 -1.27
N ALA A 312 -23.44 -13.77 -2.25
CA ALA A 312 -23.70 -12.98 -3.46
C ALA A 312 -24.84 -13.55 -4.31
N ALA A 313 -24.97 -14.87 -4.40
CA ALA A 313 -26.08 -15.53 -5.09
C ALA A 313 -27.40 -15.33 -4.33
N PHE A 314 -27.37 -15.50 -3.01
CA PHE A 314 -28.52 -15.28 -2.14
C PHE A 314 -29.11 -13.87 -2.34
N VAL A 315 -28.27 -12.83 -2.22
CA VAL A 315 -28.75 -11.44 -2.38
C VAL A 315 -29.30 -11.16 -3.77
N ARG A 316 -28.71 -11.74 -4.82
CA ARG A 316 -29.22 -11.55 -6.20
C ARG A 316 -30.55 -12.25 -6.47
N ASN A 317 -30.86 -13.30 -5.72
CA ASN A 317 -32.08 -14.07 -5.90
C ASN A 317 -33.26 -13.57 -5.01
N CYS A 318 -32.97 -12.54 -4.21
CA CYS A 318 -33.97 -11.86 -3.40
C CYS A 318 -34.45 -10.60 -4.13
N ASP A 319 -35.42 -10.73 -5.01
CA ASP A 319 -36.10 -9.62 -5.71
C ASP A 319 -37.41 -9.22 -5.04
#